data_ea3d9897bb26666d82725bc680a66904
#
_entry.id   ea3d9897bb26666d82725bc680a66904
#
_cell.length_a   1.000
_cell.length_b   1.000
_cell.length_c   1.000
_cell.angle_alpha   90.00
_cell.angle_beta   90.00
_cell.angle_gamma   90.00
#
_symmetry.space_group_name_H-M   'P 1'
#
loop_
_entity.id
_entity.type
_entity.pdbx_description
1 polymer ?
#
loop_
_entity_poly.entity_id
_entity_poly.type
_entity_poly.pdbx_seq_one_letter_code
_entity_poly.pdbx_strand_id
1 'polypeptide(L)'
;MILVSFTVFTDVDGKQESDYGFSDLTARYDACENDVINALIPYINSHYSTKIGREYTGIAGYSLGGREALYLCFAHPDIFGYVGAFEPVGGVVNTGSGETLYGNRGYLLPELVKESGEAPLLTLIVTGDEDPYCRVSSENYSRYMTEHSIDHIFYYRHGGHEAGVWNNGLYNFLRRIF
;
A
#
# COMPACT_ATOMS: atom_id res chain seq x y z
N MET A 1 -20.62 1.97 1.26
CA MET A 1 -19.16 2.20 1.26
C MET A 1 -18.86 3.66 0.97
N ILE A 2 -17.92 4.26 1.67
CA ILE A 2 -17.37 5.60 1.39
C ILE A 2 -15.99 5.36 0.78
N LEU A 3 -15.73 5.94 -0.38
CA LEU A 3 -14.42 5.94 -1.01
C LEU A 3 -13.79 7.31 -0.84
N VAL A 4 -12.61 7.34 -0.25
CA VAL A 4 -11.83 8.57 -0.04
C VAL A 4 -10.58 8.48 -0.90
N SER A 5 -10.42 9.44 -1.81
CA SER A 5 -9.21 9.57 -2.61
C SER A 5 -8.38 10.73 -2.04
N PHE A 6 -7.12 10.50 -1.79
CA PHE A 6 -6.21 11.51 -1.27
C PHE A 6 -4.84 11.40 -1.98
N THR A 7 -4.07 12.47 -1.93
CA THR A 7 -2.68 12.43 -2.37
C THR A 7 -1.79 11.94 -1.24
N VAL A 8 -0.84 11.07 -1.57
CA VAL A 8 0.20 10.63 -0.62
C VAL A 8 1.32 11.67 -0.48
N PHE A 9 1.35 12.68 -1.34
CA PHE A 9 2.34 13.74 -1.27
C PHE A 9 2.01 14.71 -0.15
N THR A 10 2.89 14.78 0.85
CA THR A 10 2.79 15.72 1.96
C THR A 10 3.65 16.93 1.67
N ASP A 11 3.03 18.07 1.38
CA ASP A 11 3.72 19.36 1.20
C ASP A 11 4.00 19.98 2.57
N VAL A 12 5.27 19.96 2.97
CA VAL A 12 5.70 20.53 4.27
C VAL A 12 6.24 21.95 4.10
N ASP A 13 6.66 22.35 2.89
CA ASP A 13 7.44 23.59 2.66
C ASP A 13 6.87 24.49 1.57
N GLY A 14 5.65 24.26 1.10
CA GLY A 14 5.04 25.00 -0.03
C GLY A 14 5.68 24.70 -1.38
N LYS A 15 6.43 23.61 -1.50
CA LYS A 15 7.04 23.12 -2.73
C LYS A 15 6.10 22.14 -3.43
N GLN A 16 6.23 22.07 -4.75
CA GLN A 16 5.49 21.10 -5.55
C GLN A 16 6.27 19.81 -5.71
N GLU A 17 5.57 18.71 -6.03
CA GLU A 17 6.14 17.40 -6.26
C GLU A 17 7.33 17.42 -7.23
N SER A 18 7.24 18.25 -8.29
CA SER A 18 8.30 18.45 -9.29
C SER A 18 9.60 19.08 -8.75
N ASP A 19 9.56 19.65 -7.56
CA ASP A 19 10.71 20.34 -6.95
C ASP A 19 11.64 19.38 -6.20
N TYR A 20 11.28 18.10 -6.12
CA TYR A 20 12.01 17.09 -5.38
C TYR A 20 12.66 16.03 -6.28
N GLY A 21 13.85 15.59 -5.90
CA GLY A 21 14.44 14.37 -6.44
C GLY A 21 13.67 13.12 -5.96
N PHE A 22 13.83 12.01 -6.64
CA PHE A 22 13.04 10.79 -6.38
C PHE A 22 13.19 10.27 -4.93
N SER A 23 14.37 10.33 -4.34
CA SER A 23 14.59 9.91 -2.94
C SER A 23 13.89 10.81 -1.93
N ASP A 24 13.89 12.13 -2.19
CA ASP A 24 13.22 13.09 -1.31
C ASP A 24 11.70 13.00 -1.45
N LEU A 25 11.24 12.70 -2.67
CA LEU A 25 9.84 12.49 -2.97
C LEU A 25 9.28 11.29 -2.20
N THR A 26 10.00 10.17 -2.15
CA THR A 26 9.57 9.00 -1.40
C THR A 26 9.53 9.23 0.10
N ALA A 27 10.45 10.02 0.66
CA ALA A 27 10.39 10.42 2.07
C ALA A 27 9.14 11.25 2.38
N ARG A 28 8.67 12.05 1.41
CA ARG A 28 7.42 12.82 1.51
C ARG A 28 6.19 11.94 1.46
N TYR A 29 6.22 10.90 0.64
CA TYR A 29 5.15 9.91 0.60
C TYR A 29 5.08 9.13 1.92
N ASP A 30 6.21 8.75 2.50
CA ASP A 30 6.25 8.11 3.81
C ASP A 30 5.59 8.96 4.91
N ALA A 31 5.68 10.28 4.82
CA ALA A 31 5.06 11.19 5.78
C ALA A 31 3.53 11.19 5.76
N CYS A 32 2.90 10.65 4.70
CA CYS A 32 1.43 10.53 4.62
C CYS A 32 0.83 9.66 5.73
N GLU A 33 1.63 8.79 6.34
CA GLU A 33 1.20 7.96 7.46
C GLU A 33 0.57 8.80 8.59
N ASN A 34 1.27 9.87 9.00
CA ASN A 34 0.77 10.75 10.05
C ASN A 34 -0.57 11.41 9.65
N ASP A 35 -0.69 11.85 8.41
CA ASP A 35 -1.90 12.52 7.92
C ASP A 35 -3.07 11.54 7.81
N VAL A 36 -2.83 10.32 7.34
CA VAL A 36 -3.87 9.29 7.22
C VAL A 36 -4.36 8.85 8.59
N ILE A 37 -3.45 8.52 9.50
CA ILE A 37 -3.80 7.94 10.80
C ILE A 37 -4.36 8.98 11.76
N ASN A 38 -3.73 10.16 11.85
CA ASN A 38 -4.04 11.13 12.88
C ASN A 38 -4.98 12.25 12.42
N ALA A 39 -5.22 12.40 11.12
CA ALA A 39 -6.11 13.44 10.60
C ALA A 39 -7.23 12.88 9.72
N LEU A 40 -6.92 12.19 8.63
CA LEU A 40 -7.92 11.79 7.63
C LEU A 40 -8.96 10.80 8.20
N ILE A 41 -8.51 9.69 8.79
CA ILE A 41 -9.42 8.68 9.35
C ILE A 41 -10.28 9.26 10.47
N PRO A 42 -9.75 9.98 11.47
CA PRO A 42 -10.55 10.64 12.48
C PRO A 42 -11.54 11.66 11.90
N TYR A 43 -11.12 12.43 10.91
CA TYR A 43 -12.00 13.39 10.23
C TYR A 43 -13.18 12.68 9.57
N ILE A 44 -12.93 11.65 8.78
CA ILE A 44 -13.99 10.89 8.10
C ILE A 44 -14.95 10.26 9.12
N ASN A 45 -14.43 9.66 10.17
CA ASN A 45 -15.24 9.00 11.19
C ASN A 45 -16.10 9.97 12.01
N SER A 46 -15.65 11.23 12.16
CA SER A 46 -16.41 12.25 12.88
C SER A 46 -17.45 12.98 12.03
N HIS A 47 -17.30 13.00 10.71
CA HIS A 47 -18.16 13.75 9.80
C HIS A 47 -19.15 12.89 8.99
N TYR A 48 -18.92 11.58 8.93
CA TYR A 48 -19.74 10.67 8.14
C TYR A 48 -20.20 9.47 8.99
N SER A 49 -21.34 8.89 8.67
CA SER A 49 -21.81 7.66 9.30
C SER A 49 -20.99 6.46 8.82
N THR A 50 -19.89 6.21 9.49
CA THR A 50 -18.99 5.08 9.23
C THR A 50 -19.17 3.97 10.26
N LYS A 51 -18.88 2.75 9.89
CA LYS A 51 -18.58 1.68 10.83
C LYS A 51 -17.08 1.75 11.16
N ILE A 52 -16.77 1.68 12.45
CA ILE A 52 -15.39 1.75 12.95
C ILE A 52 -14.87 0.32 13.18
N GLY A 53 -13.63 0.10 12.82
CA GLY A 53 -12.94 -1.18 12.98
C GLY A 53 -12.24 -1.61 11.69
N ARG A 54 -11.22 -2.45 11.87
CA ARG A 54 -10.41 -2.94 10.75
C ARG A 54 -11.23 -3.72 9.71
N GLU A 55 -12.28 -4.41 10.15
CA GLU A 55 -13.19 -5.16 9.29
C GLU A 55 -14.07 -4.27 8.38
N TYR A 56 -14.00 -2.96 8.58
CA TYR A 56 -14.73 -1.96 7.77
C TYR A 56 -13.82 -0.95 7.11
N THR A 57 -12.50 -1.11 7.27
CA THR A 57 -11.50 -0.16 6.76
C THR A 57 -10.51 -0.86 5.83
N GLY A 58 -10.43 -0.37 4.61
CA GLY A 58 -9.46 -0.85 3.63
C GLY A 58 -8.65 0.31 3.05
N ILE A 59 -7.44 0.00 2.60
CA ILE A 59 -6.55 0.93 1.92
C ILE A 59 -6.08 0.33 0.60
N ALA A 60 -5.97 1.15 -0.44
CA ALA A 60 -5.44 0.68 -1.71
C ALA A 60 -4.66 1.78 -2.43
N GLY A 61 -3.73 1.38 -3.25
CA GLY A 61 -2.95 2.30 -4.06
C GLY A 61 -2.21 1.62 -5.21
N TYR A 62 -1.64 2.42 -6.10
CA TYR A 62 -0.83 1.94 -7.21
C TYR A 62 0.58 2.53 -7.14
N SER A 63 1.56 1.83 -7.71
CA SER A 63 2.96 2.27 -7.76
C SER A 63 3.50 2.58 -6.35
N LEU A 64 4.00 3.79 -6.11
CA LEU A 64 4.39 4.27 -4.78
C LEU A 64 3.21 4.24 -3.80
N GLY A 65 2.00 4.61 -4.23
CA GLY A 65 0.79 4.48 -3.39
C GLY A 65 0.46 3.03 -3.02
N GLY A 66 0.80 2.06 -3.87
CA GLY A 66 0.69 0.63 -3.56
C GLY A 66 1.68 0.18 -2.48
N ARG A 67 2.90 0.71 -2.52
CA ARG A 67 3.90 0.55 -1.46
C ARG A 67 3.39 1.12 -0.13
N GLU A 68 2.85 2.36 -0.15
CA GLU A 68 2.31 3.00 1.05
C GLU A 68 1.10 2.23 1.61
N ALA A 69 0.22 1.75 0.75
CA ALA A 69 -0.92 0.96 1.18
C ALA A 69 -0.49 -0.33 1.88
N LEU A 70 0.49 -1.06 1.35
CA LEU A 70 1.06 -2.25 2.00
C LEU A 70 1.67 -1.88 3.35
N TYR A 71 2.52 -0.85 3.38
CA TYR A 71 3.16 -0.43 4.63
C TYR A 71 2.13 -0.08 5.70
N LEU A 72 1.18 0.82 5.39
CA LEU A 72 0.17 1.28 6.34
C LEU A 72 -0.71 0.14 6.87
N CYS A 73 -1.11 -0.79 6.00
CA CYS A 73 -1.94 -1.91 6.43
C CYS A 73 -1.21 -2.84 7.41
N PHE A 74 0.06 -3.15 7.14
CA PHE A 74 0.84 -4.03 8.01
C PHE A 74 1.38 -3.33 9.26
N ALA A 75 1.62 -2.03 9.21
CA ALA A 75 2.05 -1.24 10.37
C ALA A 75 0.88 -0.90 11.33
N HIS A 76 -0.35 -0.83 10.81
CA HIS A 76 -1.55 -0.49 11.57
C HIS A 76 -2.67 -1.53 11.38
N PRO A 77 -2.42 -2.80 11.79
CA PRO A 77 -3.36 -3.90 11.60
C PRO A 77 -4.65 -3.75 12.43
N ASP A 78 -4.64 -2.92 13.45
CA ASP A 78 -5.80 -2.53 14.25
C ASP A 78 -6.75 -1.58 13.50
N ILE A 79 -6.26 -0.88 12.49
CA ILE A 79 -7.03 0.09 11.69
C ILE A 79 -7.47 -0.51 10.36
N PHE A 80 -6.57 -1.19 9.65
CA PHE A 80 -6.80 -1.68 8.30
C PHE A 80 -6.93 -3.20 8.27
N GLY A 81 -8.07 -3.70 7.78
CA GLY A 81 -8.27 -5.12 7.52
C GLY A 81 -8.04 -5.53 6.08
N TYR A 82 -7.99 -4.58 5.15
CA TYR A 82 -7.93 -4.90 3.72
C TYR A 82 -6.89 -4.03 3.02
N VAL A 83 -6.05 -4.65 2.20
CA VAL A 83 -5.09 -3.91 1.37
C VAL A 83 -5.11 -4.37 -0.08
N GLY A 84 -5.16 -3.37 -0.97
CA GLY A 84 -4.99 -3.54 -2.42
C GLY A 84 -3.73 -2.81 -2.89
N ALA A 85 -2.76 -3.54 -3.45
CA ALA A 85 -1.53 -2.98 -3.97
C ALA A 85 -1.40 -3.28 -5.46
N PHE A 86 -1.44 -2.25 -6.28
CA PHE A 86 -1.46 -2.37 -7.73
C PHE A 86 -0.13 -1.89 -8.29
N GLU A 87 0.68 -2.83 -8.81
CA GLU A 87 2.05 -2.56 -9.26
C GLU A 87 2.88 -1.84 -8.17
N PRO A 88 2.94 -2.38 -6.93
CA PRO A 88 3.62 -1.70 -5.84
C PRO A 88 5.13 -1.62 -6.06
N VAL A 89 5.69 -0.46 -5.75
CA VAL A 89 7.15 -0.27 -5.63
C VAL A 89 7.69 -1.08 -4.44
N GLY A 90 8.91 -1.57 -4.52
CA GLY A 90 9.59 -2.31 -3.45
C GLY A 90 9.86 -1.46 -2.20
N GLY A 91 10.36 -2.10 -1.14
CA GLY A 91 10.87 -1.42 0.05
C GLY A 91 9.95 -1.43 1.27
N VAL A 92 8.92 -2.29 1.30
CA VAL A 92 8.11 -2.52 2.52
C VAL A 92 8.75 -3.58 3.40
N VAL A 93 9.17 -4.70 2.82
CA VAL A 93 9.85 -5.79 3.50
C VAL A 93 11.19 -6.09 2.83
N ASN A 94 12.15 -6.63 3.59
CA ASN A 94 13.44 -7.04 3.02
C ASN A 94 13.28 -8.38 2.31
N THR A 95 13.21 -8.35 1.00
CA THR A 95 13.08 -9.55 0.17
C THR A 95 14.44 -10.18 -0.20
N GLY A 96 15.55 -9.56 0.20
CA GLY A 96 16.90 -10.00 -0.15
C GLY A 96 17.29 -9.80 -1.62
N SER A 97 16.42 -9.20 -2.42
CA SER A 97 16.62 -9.02 -3.87
C SER A 97 17.36 -7.73 -4.26
N GLY A 98 17.93 -7.01 -3.31
CA GLY A 98 18.67 -5.76 -3.57
C GLY A 98 17.75 -4.58 -3.94
N GLU A 99 16.46 -4.66 -3.59
CA GLU A 99 15.53 -3.56 -3.78
C GLU A 99 15.99 -2.33 -3.03
N THR A 100 15.98 -1.21 -3.72
CA THR A 100 16.33 0.07 -3.11
C THR A 100 15.26 0.44 -2.09
N LEU A 101 15.68 0.75 -0.87
CA LEU A 101 14.84 1.43 0.10
C LEU A 101 14.57 2.83 -0.40
N TYR A 102 13.31 3.14 -0.57
CA TYR A 102 12.86 4.48 -0.86
C TYR A 102 12.35 5.13 0.43
N GLY A 103 12.80 6.36 0.71
CA GLY A 103 12.46 7.08 1.92
C GLY A 103 13.29 6.69 3.15
N ASN A 104 12.94 7.26 4.30
CA ASN A 104 13.68 7.11 5.56
C ASN A 104 13.06 6.07 6.51
N ARG A 105 11.93 5.49 6.15
CA ARG A 105 11.11 4.62 7.02
C ARG A 105 11.76 3.28 7.30
N GLY A 106 12.54 2.76 6.35
CA GLY A 106 13.11 1.42 6.44
C GLY A 106 12.10 0.31 6.08
N TYR A 107 12.53 -0.94 6.22
CA TYR A 107 11.67 -2.11 6.07
C TYR A 107 10.84 -2.34 7.33
N LEU A 108 9.64 -2.87 7.17
CA LEU A 108 8.93 -3.51 8.28
C LEU A 108 9.74 -4.70 8.77
N LEU A 109 9.88 -4.83 10.07
CA LEU A 109 10.50 -6.01 10.66
C LEU A 109 9.58 -7.23 10.41
N PRO A 110 10.15 -8.40 10.07
CA PRO A 110 9.37 -9.62 9.86
C PRO A 110 8.47 -9.95 11.05
N GLU A 111 8.92 -9.63 12.26
CA GLU A 111 8.19 -9.82 13.50
C GLU A 111 6.91 -8.98 13.53
N LEU A 112 6.97 -7.72 13.10
CA LEU A 112 5.78 -6.83 13.07
C LEU A 112 4.72 -7.33 12.10
N VAL A 113 5.13 -7.96 11.00
CA VAL A 113 4.20 -8.56 10.05
C VAL A 113 3.57 -9.85 10.61
N LYS A 114 4.27 -10.56 11.50
CA LYS A 114 3.82 -11.82 12.14
C LYS A 114 3.17 -11.65 13.50
N GLU A 115 3.74 -10.76 14.34
CA GLU A 115 3.42 -10.65 15.77
C GLU A 115 2.21 -9.77 16.06
N SER A 116 1.73 -8.99 15.09
CA SER A 116 0.46 -8.29 15.29
C SER A 116 -0.70 -9.25 15.59
N GLY A 117 -0.52 -10.57 15.37
CA GLY A 117 -1.55 -11.59 15.56
C GLY A 117 -2.76 -11.39 14.62
N GLU A 118 -2.74 -10.32 13.86
CA GLU A 118 -3.84 -9.84 13.03
C GLU A 118 -3.35 -9.58 11.60
N ALA A 119 -3.07 -10.65 10.85
CA ALA A 119 -2.86 -10.53 9.42
C ALA A 119 -4.05 -9.80 8.76
N PRO A 120 -3.84 -9.07 7.67
CA PRO A 120 -4.95 -8.50 6.90
C PRO A 120 -6.00 -9.56 6.54
N LEU A 121 -7.26 -9.18 6.59
CA LEU A 121 -8.38 -10.04 6.15
C LEU A 121 -8.32 -10.30 4.64
N LEU A 122 -7.74 -9.37 3.89
CA LEU A 122 -7.44 -9.52 2.48
C LEU A 122 -6.20 -8.72 2.13
N THR A 123 -5.22 -9.38 1.53
CA THR A 123 -4.14 -8.74 0.79
C THR A 123 -4.27 -9.09 -0.69
N LEU A 124 -4.41 -8.09 -1.56
CA LEU A 124 -4.49 -8.29 -3.00
C LEU A 124 -3.40 -7.51 -3.70
N ILE A 125 -2.55 -8.20 -4.46
CA ILE A 125 -1.48 -7.62 -5.26
C ILE A 125 -1.73 -7.97 -6.72
N VAL A 126 -1.66 -6.98 -7.60
CA VAL A 126 -1.69 -7.18 -9.05
C VAL A 126 -0.52 -6.48 -9.70
N THR A 127 0.01 -7.08 -10.76
CA THR A 127 1.05 -6.47 -11.58
C THR A 127 0.79 -6.72 -13.06
N GLY A 128 1.27 -5.79 -13.91
CA GLY A 128 1.34 -6.01 -15.33
C GLY A 128 2.39 -7.07 -15.67
N ASP A 129 2.07 -7.96 -16.60
CA ASP A 129 3.03 -8.99 -17.08
C ASP A 129 4.15 -8.37 -17.93
N GLU A 130 3.95 -7.15 -18.41
CA GLU A 130 4.92 -6.34 -19.17
C GLU A 130 5.41 -5.11 -18.41
N ASP A 131 5.12 -4.98 -17.09
CA ASP A 131 5.56 -3.84 -16.28
C ASP A 131 7.09 -3.87 -16.10
N PRO A 132 7.82 -2.90 -16.67
CA PRO A 132 9.28 -2.85 -16.55
C PRO A 132 9.77 -2.31 -15.20
N TYR A 133 8.89 -1.73 -14.37
CA TYR A 133 9.24 -1.02 -13.15
C TYR A 133 8.92 -1.80 -11.88
N CYS A 134 7.69 -2.32 -11.79
CA CYS A 134 7.16 -2.86 -10.53
C CYS A 134 6.84 -4.35 -10.56
N ARG A 135 6.98 -5.04 -11.70
CA ARG A 135 6.71 -6.47 -11.78
C ARG A 135 7.56 -7.26 -10.79
N VAL A 136 8.86 -7.02 -10.79
CA VAL A 136 9.80 -7.75 -9.92
C VAL A 136 9.51 -7.49 -8.44
N SER A 137 9.23 -6.24 -8.05
CA SER A 137 8.88 -5.93 -6.66
C SER A 137 7.56 -6.58 -6.24
N SER A 138 6.56 -6.59 -7.12
CA SER A 138 5.28 -7.26 -6.88
C SER A 138 5.43 -8.77 -6.69
N GLU A 139 6.23 -9.43 -7.53
CA GLU A 139 6.58 -10.85 -7.43
C GLU A 139 7.33 -11.14 -6.11
N ASN A 140 8.24 -10.25 -5.72
CA ASN A 140 9.01 -10.37 -4.49
C ASN A 140 8.11 -10.27 -3.25
N TYR A 141 7.15 -9.36 -3.22
CA TYR A 141 6.14 -9.31 -2.15
C TYR A 141 5.34 -10.61 -2.05
N SER A 142 4.86 -11.13 -3.17
CA SER A 142 4.10 -12.38 -3.18
C SER A 142 4.94 -13.56 -2.70
N ARG A 143 6.20 -13.66 -3.14
CA ARG A 143 7.13 -14.68 -2.67
C ARG A 143 7.37 -14.55 -1.16
N TYR A 144 7.69 -13.35 -0.67
CA TYR A 144 7.90 -13.08 0.75
C TYR A 144 6.68 -13.51 1.59
N MET A 145 5.47 -13.13 1.17
CA MET A 145 4.24 -13.49 1.86
C MET A 145 4.02 -15.01 1.87
N THR A 146 4.30 -15.70 0.77
CA THR A 146 4.24 -17.17 0.69
C THR A 146 5.21 -17.82 1.66
N GLU A 147 6.47 -17.38 1.67
CA GLU A 147 7.53 -17.93 2.55
C GLU A 147 7.23 -17.71 4.05
N HIS A 148 6.49 -16.66 4.38
CA HIS A 148 6.12 -16.32 5.75
C HIS A 148 4.69 -16.73 6.12
N SER A 149 4.00 -17.48 5.25
CA SER A 149 2.62 -17.97 5.48
C SER A 149 1.61 -16.83 5.70
N ILE A 150 1.76 -15.73 4.97
CA ILE A 150 0.83 -14.61 4.94
C ILE A 150 -0.13 -14.81 3.77
N ASP A 151 -1.42 -14.96 4.07
CA ASP A 151 -2.44 -15.16 3.05
C ASP A 151 -2.56 -13.93 2.15
N HIS A 152 -2.52 -14.15 0.85
CA HIS A 152 -2.65 -13.09 -0.13
C HIS A 152 -3.16 -13.62 -1.48
N ILE A 153 -3.70 -12.72 -2.29
CA ILE A 153 -4.03 -12.93 -3.70
C ILE A 153 -2.99 -12.19 -4.53
N PHE A 154 -2.31 -12.92 -5.40
CA PHE A 154 -1.40 -12.36 -6.39
C PHE A 154 -1.81 -12.81 -7.79
N TYR A 155 -1.86 -11.87 -8.75
CA TYR A 155 -2.11 -12.22 -10.14
C TYR A 155 -1.51 -11.21 -11.12
N TYR A 156 -1.31 -11.67 -12.34
CA TYR A 156 -0.91 -10.83 -13.46
C TYR A 156 -2.12 -10.34 -14.25
N ARG A 157 -2.01 -9.11 -14.72
CA ARG A 157 -2.90 -8.57 -15.76
C ARG A 157 -2.04 -8.22 -16.96
N HIS A 158 -2.50 -8.58 -18.18
CA HIS A 158 -1.79 -8.16 -19.38
C HIS A 158 -1.74 -6.64 -19.48
N GLY A 159 -0.52 -6.10 -19.60
CA GLY A 159 -0.22 -4.66 -19.70
C GLY A 159 1.09 -4.30 -19.00
N GLY A 160 1.48 -3.05 -19.18
CA GLY A 160 2.64 -2.42 -18.52
C GLY A 160 2.25 -1.71 -17.24
N HIS A 161 3.05 -0.72 -16.86
CA HIS A 161 2.79 0.14 -15.70
C HIS A 161 1.72 1.19 -16.04
N GLU A 162 0.45 0.81 -15.98
CA GLU A 162 -0.61 1.61 -16.59
C GLU A 162 -1.98 1.49 -15.91
N ALA A 163 -2.83 2.48 -16.17
CA ALA A 163 -4.19 2.56 -15.62
C ALA A 163 -5.05 1.33 -15.90
N GLY A 164 -4.82 0.60 -17.00
CA GLY A 164 -5.55 -0.64 -17.32
C GLY A 164 -5.35 -1.72 -16.26
N VAL A 165 -4.14 -1.85 -15.74
CA VAL A 165 -3.79 -2.79 -14.67
C VAL A 165 -4.36 -2.29 -13.33
N TRP A 166 -4.16 -1.02 -13.01
CA TRP A 166 -4.62 -0.44 -11.73
C TRP A 166 -6.13 -0.48 -11.57
N ASN A 167 -6.88 -0.12 -12.62
CA ASN A 167 -8.35 -0.16 -12.61
C ASN A 167 -8.86 -1.60 -12.44
N ASN A 168 -8.19 -2.57 -13.06
CA ASN A 168 -8.52 -3.98 -12.86
C ASN A 168 -8.25 -4.41 -11.41
N GLY A 169 -7.11 -3.99 -10.84
CA GLY A 169 -6.77 -4.23 -9.44
C GLY A 169 -7.81 -3.66 -8.50
N LEU A 170 -8.15 -2.38 -8.67
CA LEU A 170 -9.14 -1.69 -7.84
C LEU A 170 -10.52 -2.36 -7.95
N TYR A 171 -10.97 -2.69 -9.15
CA TYR A 171 -12.23 -3.39 -9.36
C TYR A 171 -12.27 -4.74 -8.62
N ASN A 172 -11.21 -5.54 -8.76
CA ASN A 172 -11.13 -6.84 -8.10
C ASN A 172 -11.02 -6.72 -6.58
N PHE A 173 -10.34 -5.71 -6.07
CA PHE A 173 -10.25 -5.40 -4.65
C PHE A 173 -11.60 -5.01 -4.07
N LEU A 174 -12.26 -4.00 -4.66
CA LEU A 174 -13.55 -3.49 -4.18
C LEU A 174 -14.68 -4.54 -4.17
N ARG A 175 -14.60 -5.56 -5.00
CA ARG A 175 -15.57 -6.68 -5.02
C ARG A 175 -15.35 -7.72 -3.93
N ARG A 176 -14.25 -7.63 -3.18
CA ARG A 176 -13.84 -8.62 -2.18
C ARG A 176 -13.84 -8.09 -0.76
N ILE A 177 -14.02 -6.78 -0.61
CA ILE A 177 -14.05 -6.14 0.71
C ILE A 177 -15.50 -5.88 1.14
N PHE A 178 -15.78 -5.99 2.45
CA PHE A 178 -17.07 -5.76 3.15
C PHE A 178 -18.16 -6.73 2.76
#